data_2f3678ba6451840173b43bdfa390b12d
#
_entry.id   2f3678ba6451840173b43bdfa390b12d
#
_cell.length_a   1.000
_cell.length_b   1.000
_cell.length_c   1.000
_cell.angle_alpha   90.00
_cell.angle_beta   90.00
_cell.angle_gamma   90.00
#
_symmetry.space_group_name_H-M   'P 1'
#
loop_
_entity.id
_entity.type
_entity.pdbx_description
1 polymer ?
#
loop_
_entity_poly.entity_id
_entity_poly.type
_entity_poly.pdbx_seq_one_letter_code
_entity_poly.pdbx_strand_id
1 'polypeptide(L)'
;LQKQNNILNIGNLDTVRAVTDVRDIADAFYLVATNLNISNRKVYNVCGGAPLKMVEYTNMLIEFSELKNIEMNIDENLWRPIDIQYQDGDASLIKQELGWEPKIKIRDTIKDLLFFWYNKLK
;
A
#
# COMPACT_ATOMS: atom_id res chain seq x y z
N LEU A 1 19.64 1.75 0.45
CA LEU A 1 20.21 1.33 1.74
C LEU A 1 21.71 1.19 1.56
N GLN A 2 22.44 2.29 1.79
CA GLN A 2 23.90 2.24 1.81
C GLN A 2 24.35 1.46 3.05
N LYS A 3 25.33 0.60 2.85
CA LYS A 3 25.88 -0.40 3.79
C LYS A 3 26.43 0.13 5.13
N GLN A 4 26.11 1.34 5.58
CA GLN A 4 26.86 1.94 6.68
C GLN A 4 26.11 2.14 8.00
N ASN A 5 24.80 2.12 8.03
CA ASN A 5 24.06 2.20 9.29
C ASN A 5 22.81 1.33 9.18
N ASN A 6 22.67 0.39 10.11
CA ASN A 6 21.45 -0.42 10.25
C ASN A 6 20.27 0.40 10.86
N ILE A 7 20.33 1.71 10.81
CA ILE A 7 19.30 2.62 11.32
C ILE A 7 18.40 3.06 10.18
N LEU A 8 17.11 2.82 10.34
CA LEU A 8 16.07 3.26 9.43
C LEU A 8 15.31 4.43 10.07
N ASN A 9 15.57 5.66 9.62
CA ASN A 9 14.82 6.82 10.06
C ASN A 9 13.44 6.85 9.40
N ILE A 10 12.41 6.92 10.22
CA ILE A 10 11.02 6.79 9.79
C ILE A 10 10.18 7.88 10.48
N GLY A 11 9.12 8.33 9.79
CA GLY A 11 8.16 9.25 10.38
C GLY A 11 7.12 8.55 11.27
N ASN A 12 5.88 9.04 11.24
CA ASN A 12 4.79 8.53 12.06
C ASN A 12 4.39 7.10 11.64
N LEU A 13 4.56 6.14 12.54
CA LEU A 13 4.24 4.73 12.34
C LEU A 13 2.84 4.32 12.85
N ASP A 14 2.16 5.20 13.58
CA ASP A 14 0.88 4.88 14.21
C ASP A 14 -0.32 5.08 13.29
N THR A 15 -0.13 5.79 12.18
CA THR A 15 -1.21 6.01 11.23
C THR A 15 -1.61 4.71 10.52
N VAL A 16 -2.91 4.59 10.26
CA VAL A 16 -3.51 3.41 9.62
C VAL A 16 -3.86 3.73 8.16
N ARG A 17 -3.52 2.84 7.24
CA ARG A 17 -3.80 2.97 5.81
C ARG A 17 -4.30 1.66 5.23
N ALA A 18 -5.28 1.73 4.34
CA ALA A 18 -5.61 0.65 3.43
C ALA A 18 -4.82 0.85 2.14
N VAL A 19 -3.84 -0.03 1.89
CA VAL A 19 -3.01 0.01 0.68
C VAL A 19 -3.50 -1.06 -0.28
N THR A 20 -3.76 -0.67 -1.52
CA THR A 20 -4.19 -1.57 -2.59
C THR A 20 -3.07 -1.70 -3.63
N ASP A 21 -2.88 -2.89 -4.16
CA ASP A 21 -1.90 -3.12 -5.22
C ASP A 21 -2.32 -2.40 -6.51
N VAL A 22 -1.36 -1.79 -7.18
CA VAL A 22 -1.63 -1.04 -8.42
C VAL A 22 -2.19 -1.90 -9.54
N ARG A 23 -1.91 -3.20 -9.55
CA ARG A 23 -2.45 -4.15 -10.53
C ARG A 23 -3.94 -4.38 -10.30
N ASP A 24 -4.39 -4.46 -9.05
CA ASP A 24 -5.81 -4.52 -8.71
C ASP A 24 -6.54 -3.21 -9.09
N ILE A 25 -5.87 -2.06 -8.92
CA ILE A 25 -6.40 -0.77 -9.38
C ILE A 25 -6.54 -0.75 -10.92
N ALA A 26 -5.55 -1.26 -11.66
CA ALA A 26 -5.61 -1.36 -13.11
C ALA A 26 -6.78 -2.25 -13.57
N ASP A 27 -7.02 -3.37 -12.88
CA ASP A 27 -8.16 -4.25 -13.15
C ASP A 27 -9.50 -3.52 -12.91
N ALA A 28 -9.60 -2.69 -11.87
CA ALA A 28 -10.79 -1.88 -11.65
C ALA A 28 -11.06 -0.91 -12.81
N PHE A 29 -10.02 -0.20 -13.29
CA PHE A 29 -10.15 0.68 -14.45
C PHE A 29 -10.59 -0.08 -15.69
N TYR A 30 -10.02 -1.26 -15.94
CA TYR A 30 -10.40 -2.11 -17.06
C TYR A 30 -11.88 -2.52 -16.97
N LEU A 31 -12.33 -2.98 -15.81
CA LEU A 31 -13.74 -3.37 -15.61
C LEU A 31 -14.70 -2.19 -15.82
N VAL A 32 -14.38 -1.02 -15.29
CA VAL A 32 -15.20 0.20 -15.49
C VAL A 32 -15.27 0.55 -16.97
N ALA A 33 -14.14 0.53 -17.69
CA ALA A 33 -14.08 0.91 -19.10
C ALA A 33 -14.77 -0.09 -20.04
N THR A 34 -14.79 -1.37 -19.70
CA THR A 34 -15.41 -2.42 -20.54
C THR A 34 -16.89 -2.67 -20.24
N ASN A 35 -17.43 -2.09 -19.15
CA ASN A 35 -18.82 -2.26 -18.74
C ASN A 35 -19.59 -0.92 -18.71
N LEU A 36 -19.46 -0.11 -19.75
CA LEU A 36 -20.06 1.23 -19.83
C LEU A 36 -21.59 1.24 -19.72
N ASN A 37 -22.26 0.16 -20.07
CA ASN A 37 -23.69 0.00 -19.85
C ASN A 37 -24.09 0.04 -18.36
N ILE A 38 -23.17 -0.31 -17.46
CA ILE A 38 -23.37 -0.28 -16.00
C ILE A 38 -22.72 0.95 -15.39
N SER A 39 -21.46 1.22 -15.78
CA SER A 39 -20.58 2.19 -15.11
C SER A 39 -20.76 3.64 -15.57
N ASN A 40 -21.42 3.87 -16.70
CA ASN A 40 -21.56 5.21 -17.28
C ASN A 40 -22.19 6.20 -16.29
N ARG A 41 -21.55 7.37 -16.11
CA ARG A 41 -21.95 8.44 -15.19
C ARG A 41 -21.96 8.04 -13.70
N LYS A 42 -21.27 6.96 -13.33
CA LYS A 42 -21.11 6.56 -11.93
C LYS A 42 -19.72 6.86 -11.42
N VAL A 43 -19.62 7.00 -10.10
CA VAL A 43 -18.36 7.17 -9.38
C VAL A 43 -18.20 5.98 -8.46
N TYR A 44 -17.03 5.34 -8.54
CA TYR A 44 -16.69 4.22 -7.70
C TYR A 44 -15.48 4.54 -6.82
N ASN A 45 -15.57 4.17 -5.56
CA ASN A 45 -14.37 4.05 -4.75
C ASN A 45 -13.67 2.74 -5.11
N VAL A 46 -12.36 2.83 -5.30
CA VAL A 46 -11.50 1.67 -5.56
C VAL A 46 -10.47 1.61 -4.45
N CYS A 47 -10.68 0.75 -3.50
CA CYS A 47 -9.84 0.56 -2.34
C CYS A 47 -10.01 -0.87 -1.85
N GLY A 48 -9.06 -1.36 -1.10
CA GLY A 48 -9.17 -2.71 -0.57
C GLY A 48 -7.93 -3.14 0.19
N GLY A 49 -8.03 -4.32 0.76
CA GLY A 49 -7.10 -4.80 1.74
C GLY A 49 -7.53 -4.38 3.16
N ALA A 50 -7.09 -5.12 4.17
CA ALA A 50 -7.30 -4.72 5.54
C ALA A 50 -6.46 -3.47 5.85
N PRO A 51 -7.04 -2.44 6.50
CA PRO A 51 -6.25 -1.32 6.98
C PRO A 51 -5.22 -1.80 8.00
N LEU A 52 -3.97 -1.44 7.79
CA LEU A 52 -2.84 -1.77 8.65
C LEU A 52 -2.15 -0.51 9.15
N LYS A 53 -1.52 -0.58 10.31
CA LYS A 53 -0.63 0.48 10.78
C LYS A 53 0.62 0.56 9.90
N MET A 54 1.19 1.75 9.77
CA MET A 54 2.43 1.94 9.02
C MET A 54 3.59 1.13 9.58
N VAL A 55 3.60 0.87 10.90
CA VAL A 55 4.58 -0.03 11.52
C VAL A 55 4.50 -1.46 10.98
N GLU A 56 3.31 -1.95 10.63
CA GLU A 56 3.12 -3.30 10.10
C GLU A 56 3.70 -3.42 8.68
N TYR A 57 3.49 -2.40 7.83
CA TYR A 57 4.12 -2.32 6.51
C TYR A 57 5.64 -2.27 6.61
N THR A 58 6.17 -1.48 7.55
CA THR A 58 7.60 -1.35 7.78
C THR A 58 8.20 -2.68 8.25
N ASN A 59 7.54 -3.38 9.17
CA ASN A 59 7.99 -4.69 9.64
C ASN A 59 8.02 -5.72 8.51
N MET A 60 7.04 -5.73 7.61
CA MET A 60 7.06 -6.59 6.42
C MET A 60 8.25 -6.28 5.50
N LEU A 61 8.55 -4.99 5.27
CA LEU A 61 9.72 -4.58 4.47
C LEU A 61 11.03 -5.06 5.10
N ILE A 62 11.17 -4.92 6.43
CA ILE A 62 12.35 -5.40 7.16
C ILE A 62 12.45 -6.91 7.07
N GLU A 63 11.35 -7.64 7.29
CA GLU A 63 11.30 -9.10 7.21
C GLU A 63 11.79 -9.60 5.84
N PHE A 64 11.26 -9.00 4.74
CA PHE A 64 11.60 -9.43 3.39
C PHE A 64 12.94 -8.91 2.89
N SER A 65 13.51 -7.90 3.52
CA SER A 65 14.79 -7.32 3.11
C SER A 65 16.00 -8.24 3.40
N GLU A 66 15.83 -9.27 4.22
CA GLU A 66 16.90 -10.15 4.70
C GLU A 66 18.01 -9.40 5.47
N LEU A 67 17.84 -8.10 5.71
CA LEU A 67 18.79 -7.31 6.48
C LEU A 67 18.65 -7.64 7.97
N LYS A 68 19.78 -7.82 8.62
CA LYS A 68 19.81 -8.13 10.06
C LYS A 68 20.08 -6.88 10.88
N ASN A 69 19.52 -6.85 12.10
CA ASN A 69 19.77 -5.80 13.09
C ASN A 69 19.40 -4.39 12.58
N ILE A 70 18.25 -4.27 11.92
CA ILE A 70 17.71 -2.94 11.57
C ILE A 70 17.07 -2.34 12.81
N GLU A 71 17.54 -1.17 13.20
CA GLU A 71 16.96 -0.33 14.22
C GLU A 71 16.06 0.73 13.59
N MET A 72 14.81 0.80 14.03
CA MET A 72 13.89 1.86 13.61
C MET A 72 14.06 3.05 14.52
N ASN A 73 14.42 4.20 13.95
CA ASN A 73 14.49 5.47 14.63
C ASN A 73 13.34 6.37 14.15
N ILE A 74 12.45 6.76 15.06
CA ILE A 74 11.36 7.69 14.76
C ILE A 74 11.90 9.09 14.72
N ASP A 75 11.85 9.73 13.54
CA ASP A 75 12.28 11.10 13.32
C ASP A 75 11.05 12.01 13.15
N GLU A 76 10.80 12.85 14.15
CA GLU A 76 9.67 13.78 14.13
C GLU A 76 9.77 14.84 13.01
N ASN A 77 10.97 15.11 12.49
CA ASN A 77 11.13 16.00 11.33
C ASN A 77 10.52 15.45 10.06
N LEU A 78 10.25 14.12 10.00
CA LEU A 78 9.57 13.45 8.90
C LEU A 78 8.04 13.44 9.07
N TRP A 79 7.52 13.95 10.18
CA TRP A 79 6.08 14.02 10.42
C TRP A 79 5.45 15.11 9.56
N ARG A 80 4.27 14.81 9.06
CA ARG A 80 3.47 15.80 8.35
C ARG A 80 2.80 16.73 9.36
N PRO A 81 2.71 18.03 9.10
CA PRO A 81 2.02 18.97 9.99
C PRO A 81 0.55 18.58 10.23
N ILE A 82 -0.08 17.99 9.21
CA ILE A 82 -1.42 17.41 9.29
C ILE A 82 -1.32 15.99 8.77
N ASP A 83 -1.59 15.01 9.61
CA ASP A 83 -1.57 13.60 9.24
C ASP A 83 -2.93 12.96 9.55
N ILE A 84 -3.44 12.23 8.57
CA ILE A 84 -4.69 11.48 8.72
C ILE A 84 -4.38 10.23 9.55
N GLN A 85 -4.99 10.12 10.72
CA GLN A 85 -4.71 9.00 11.63
C GLN A 85 -5.23 7.66 11.09
N TYR A 86 -6.39 7.68 10.42
CA TYR A 86 -7.01 6.48 9.87
C TYR A 86 -7.56 6.78 8.48
N GLN A 87 -7.16 5.98 7.49
CA GLN A 87 -7.64 6.07 6.13
C GLN A 87 -8.03 4.69 5.62
N ASP A 88 -9.29 4.56 5.30
CA ASP A 88 -9.90 3.39 4.69
C ASP A 88 -10.95 3.87 3.68
N GLY A 89 -11.53 2.95 2.93
CA GLY A 89 -12.58 3.27 1.96
C GLY A 89 -13.56 2.11 1.80
N ASP A 90 -14.73 2.44 1.28
CA ASP A 90 -15.78 1.48 0.97
C ASP A 90 -15.86 1.26 -0.54
N ALA A 91 -15.46 0.07 -1.01
CA ALA A 91 -15.53 -0.39 -2.39
C ALA A 91 -16.76 -1.28 -2.66
N SER A 92 -17.75 -1.31 -1.77
CA SER A 92 -18.92 -2.18 -1.90
C SER A 92 -19.69 -1.97 -3.19
N LEU A 93 -19.81 -0.73 -3.68
CA LEU A 93 -20.54 -0.41 -4.90
C LEU A 93 -19.89 -1.05 -6.14
N ILE A 94 -18.58 -0.89 -6.31
CA ILE A 94 -17.89 -1.49 -7.47
C ILE A 94 -17.90 -3.02 -7.38
N LYS A 95 -17.81 -3.59 -6.20
CA LYS A 95 -17.96 -5.03 -5.98
C LYS A 95 -19.35 -5.51 -6.36
N GLN A 96 -20.38 -4.84 -5.93
CA GLN A 96 -21.78 -5.21 -6.20
C GLN A 96 -22.12 -5.12 -7.70
N GLU A 97 -21.68 -4.06 -8.38
CA GLU A 97 -22.08 -3.79 -9.74
C GLU A 97 -21.17 -4.42 -10.80
N LEU A 98 -19.88 -4.49 -10.54
CA LEU A 98 -18.87 -4.95 -11.50
C LEU A 98 -18.09 -6.19 -11.03
N GLY A 99 -18.36 -6.67 -9.82
CA GLY A 99 -17.69 -7.85 -9.28
C GLY A 99 -16.21 -7.63 -8.92
N TRP A 100 -15.76 -6.37 -8.87
CA TRP A 100 -14.37 -6.07 -8.54
C TRP A 100 -14.10 -6.23 -7.04
N GLU A 101 -12.99 -6.87 -6.74
CA GLU A 101 -12.38 -6.89 -5.41
C GLU A 101 -10.86 -7.07 -5.53
N PRO A 102 -10.07 -6.56 -4.59
CA PRO A 102 -8.63 -6.75 -4.62
C PRO A 102 -8.28 -8.22 -4.41
N LYS A 103 -7.35 -8.74 -5.21
CA LYS A 103 -6.92 -10.14 -5.21
C LYS A 103 -5.50 -10.31 -4.69
N ILE A 104 -4.66 -9.28 -4.83
CA ILE A 104 -3.25 -9.34 -4.50
C ILE A 104 -3.07 -9.04 -3.01
N LYS A 105 -2.42 -9.96 -2.32
CA LYS A 105 -2.15 -9.80 -0.89
C LYS A 105 -1.08 -8.75 -0.68
N ILE A 106 -1.24 -7.91 0.33
CA ILE A 106 -0.28 -6.85 0.65
C ILE A 106 1.15 -7.37 0.84
N ARG A 107 1.32 -8.57 1.38
CA ARG A 107 2.65 -9.17 1.54
C ARG A 107 3.34 -9.42 0.20
N ASP A 108 2.59 -9.78 -0.84
CA ASP A 108 3.12 -10.00 -2.19
C ASP A 108 3.48 -8.66 -2.83
N THR A 109 2.62 -7.64 -2.67
CA THR A 109 2.91 -6.25 -3.09
C THR A 109 4.21 -5.74 -2.48
N ILE A 110 4.41 -5.94 -1.18
CA ILE A 110 5.63 -5.48 -0.48
C ILE A 110 6.89 -6.22 -0.98
N LYS A 111 6.78 -7.52 -1.23
CA LYS A 111 7.90 -8.29 -1.82
C LYS A 111 8.27 -7.79 -3.22
N ASP A 112 7.26 -7.59 -4.08
CA ASP A 112 7.46 -7.12 -5.45
C ASP A 112 8.07 -5.72 -5.45
N LEU A 113 7.61 -4.82 -4.55
CA LEU A 113 8.16 -3.49 -4.38
C LEU A 113 9.65 -3.54 -3.98
N LEU A 114 9.98 -4.39 -3.01
CA LEU A 114 11.36 -4.54 -2.55
C LEU A 114 12.26 -5.10 -3.67
N PHE A 115 11.79 -6.12 -4.38
CA PHE A 115 12.48 -6.72 -5.52
C PHE A 115 12.72 -5.70 -6.66
N PHE A 116 11.72 -4.88 -6.97
CA PHE A 116 11.86 -3.80 -7.94
C PHE A 116 13.01 -2.85 -7.58
N TRP A 117 13.06 -2.40 -6.33
CA TRP A 117 14.11 -1.48 -5.89
C TRP A 117 15.49 -2.13 -5.85
N TYR A 118 15.61 -3.39 -5.43
CA TYR A 118 16.87 -4.12 -5.48
C TYR A 118 17.43 -4.21 -6.91
N ASN A 119 16.59 -4.46 -7.90
CA ASN A 119 17.02 -4.52 -9.28
C ASN A 119 17.39 -3.16 -9.86
N LYS A 120 16.72 -2.09 -9.42
CA LYS A 120 16.99 -0.73 -9.90
C LYS A 120 18.26 -0.11 -9.29
N LEU A 121 18.67 -0.58 -8.11
CA LEU A 121 19.85 -0.04 -7.41
C LEU A 121 21.15 -0.83 -7.70
N LYS A 122 21.07 -1.88 -8.49
CA LYS A 122 22.23 -2.60 -9.04
C LYS A 122 22.74 -1.90 -10.28
#